data_6507b82a4d382eb44f319f433b079250
#
_entry.id   6507b82a4d382eb44f319f433b079250
#
_cell.length_a   1.000
_cell.length_b   1.000
_cell.length_c   1.000
_cell.angle_alpha   90.00
_cell.angle_beta   90.00
_cell.angle_gamma   90.00
#
_symmetry.space_group_name_H-M   'P 1'
#
loop_
_entity.id
_entity.type
_entity.pdbx_description
1 polymer ?
#
loop_
_entity_poly.entity_id
_entity_poly.type
_entity_poly.pdbx_seq_one_letter_code
_entity_poly.pdbx_strand_id
1 'polypeptide(L)'
;FGTMENVKNFRVYFDGQEKDRFLTYFGTLGITRNITSNTSISLLGSAFYTREQEKYDIQGQYWLDQTETSENLGVGTYFEHARNYLTAHVMSAKLMLKHKVQKHDMEAAVTLKREHIEENSVEYEMRDSAGYSIPHTGKDLYMYYSMKARNELNANRIEAYLQDTYHFTSGGDSTQAGDIRQTRYTLNYGLRLSHWNFNRETILSPRVSLAIIPASHENMTLRFAAGLYYQAPFFKELRDTSSINGVTIASLNRKIKSQRSIHFIAGYDYRFKVNEQRYKFSAEAYYKALSNLVPYSVSNVKVVYYGQNECNGHAAGLDFKLYGEFVPGTDSWLSLSLMDTRMKLNGKSIPLP
;
A
#
# COMPACT_ATOMS: atom_id res chain seq x y z
N PHE A 1 -24.21 -17.87 24.82
CA PHE A 1 -25.00 -16.71 24.39
C PHE A 1 -26.49 -17.06 24.44
N GLY A 2 -27.37 -16.08 24.58
CA GLY A 2 -28.81 -16.26 24.68
C GLY A 2 -29.47 -15.27 25.64
N THR A 3 -30.74 -15.45 25.94
CA THR A 3 -31.46 -14.76 27.02
C THR A 3 -31.36 -15.55 28.31
N MET A 4 -31.77 -14.99 29.48
CA MET A 4 -31.80 -15.74 30.74
C MET A 4 -32.69 -17.01 30.69
N GLU A 5 -33.65 -17.06 29.75
CA GLU A 5 -34.57 -18.17 29.58
C GLU A 5 -34.12 -19.16 28.47
N ASN A 6 -33.02 -18.87 27.75
CA ASN A 6 -32.58 -19.71 26.63
C ASN A 6 -31.06 -19.61 26.46
N VAL A 7 -30.31 -20.23 27.35
CA VAL A 7 -28.85 -20.25 27.33
C VAL A 7 -28.36 -21.33 26.39
N LYS A 8 -27.52 -20.95 25.44
CA LYS A 8 -26.87 -21.86 24.50
C LYS A 8 -25.39 -21.99 24.79
N ASN A 9 -24.90 -23.20 24.78
CA ASN A 9 -23.49 -23.51 24.95
C ASN A 9 -22.89 -23.80 23.56
N PHE A 10 -21.85 -23.03 23.22
CA PHE A 10 -21.10 -23.20 21.97
C PHE A 10 -19.69 -23.67 22.29
N ARG A 11 -19.35 -24.85 21.77
CA ARG A 11 -18.01 -25.45 21.93
C ARG A 11 -17.36 -25.61 20.58
N VAL A 12 -16.07 -25.30 20.51
CA VAL A 12 -15.27 -25.45 19.29
C VAL A 12 -14.01 -26.23 19.63
N TYR A 13 -13.68 -27.19 18.80
CA TYR A 13 -12.45 -27.96 18.87
C TYR A 13 -11.69 -27.78 17.57
N PHE A 14 -10.39 -27.53 17.69
CA PHE A 14 -9.47 -27.45 16.56
C PHE A 14 -8.42 -28.52 16.68
N ASP A 15 -8.11 -29.15 15.56
CA ASP A 15 -6.97 -30.04 15.39
C ASP A 15 -6.32 -29.72 14.04
N GLY A 16 -5.01 -29.80 13.97
CA GLY A 16 -4.30 -29.58 12.73
C GLY A 16 -2.89 -29.04 12.92
N GLN A 17 -2.28 -28.71 11.81
CA GLN A 17 -0.96 -28.13 11.78
C GLN A 17 -0.84 -27.08 10.68
N GLU A 18 -0.09 -26.05 10.99
CA GLU A 18 0.32 -25.03 10.06
C GLU A 18 1.84 -24.90 10.05
N LYS A 19 2.41 -24.77 8.87
CA LYS A 19 3.85 -24.59 8.70
C LYS A 19 4.12 -23.55 7.64
N ASP A 20 4.59 -22.40 8.10
CA ASP A 20 5.02 -21.30 7.27
C ASP A 20 6.53 -21.21 7.21
N ARG A 21 7.01 -20.92 6.03
CA ARG A 21 8.44 -20.69 5.83
C ARG A 21 8.65 -19.54 4.87
N PHE A 22 9.34 -18.50 5.36
CA PHE A 22 9.73 -17.34 4.59
C PHE A 22 11.26 -17.28 4.54
N LEU A 23 11.79 -17.19 3.32
CA LEU A 23 13.22 -17.04 3.09
C LEU A 23 13.40 -15.85 2.15
N THR A 24 14.11 -14.81 2.61
CA THR A 24 14.34 -13.61 1.81
C THR A 24 15.82 -13.26 1.82
N TYR A 25 16.36 -13.02 0.63
CA TYR A 25 17.68 -12.44 0.44
C TYR A 25 17.58 -11.13 -0.33
N PHE A 26 18.28 -10.14 0.12
CA PHE A 26 18.38 -8.84 -0.54
C PHE A 26 19.83 -8.37 -0.52
N GLY A 27 20.29 -7.91 -1.67
CA GLY A 27 21.60 -7.30 -1.83
C GLY A 27 21.55 -6.08 -2.72
N THR A 28 22.34 -5.07 -2.40
CA THR A 28 22.51 -3.88 -3.22
C THR A 28 23.96 -3.45 -3.26
N LEU A 29 24.41 -2.99 -4.43
CA LEU A 29 25.73 -2.44 -4.65
C LEU A 29 25.59 -1.12 -5.40
N GLY A 30 26.21 -0.06 -4.88
CA GLY A 30 26.17 1.28 -5.48
C GLY A 30 27.56 1.86 -5.62
N ILE A 31 27.81 2.49 -6.76
CA ILE A 31 29.03 3.24 -7.05
C ILE A 31 28.62 4.63 -7.46
N THR A 32 29.15 5.64 -6.79
CA THR A 32 28.95 7.05 -7.14
C THR A 32 30.30 7.69 -7.47
N ARG A 33 30.35 8.42 -8.58
CA ARG A 33 31.49 9.20 -8.99
C ARG A 33 31.11 10.66 -9.21
N ASN A 34 31.83 11.57 -8.57
CA ASN A 34 31.75 12.99 -8.84
C ASN A 34 32.56 13.26 -10.10
N ILE A 35 31.88 13.73 -11.16
CA ILE A 35 32.52 14.13 -12.43
C ILE A 35 33.12 15.53 -12.30
N THR A 36 32.35 16.43 -11.65
CA THR A 36 32.75 17.77 -11.26
C THR A 36 32.26 18.04 -9.83
N SER A 37 32.58 19.21 -9.27
CA SER A 37 32.03 19.67 -7.98
C SER A 37 30.49 19.68 -7.95
N ASN A 38 29.87 19.85 -9.12
CA ASN A 38 28.44 20.05 -9.27
C ASN A 38 27.72 18.89 -9.98
N THR A 39 28.45 17.87 -10.45
CA THR A 39 27.89 16.77 -11.24
C THR A 39 28.34 15.43 -10.68
N SER A 40 27.40 14.56 -10.39
CA SER A 40 27.68 13.18 -9.99
C SER A 40 26.87 12.17 -10.80
N ILE A 41 27.48 11.03 -11.05
CA ILE A 41 26.84 9.86 -11.66
C ILE A 41 26.86 8.72 -10.65
N SER A 42 25.73 8.05 -10.50
CA SER A 42 25.60 6.88 -9.64
C SER A 42 25.06 5.70 -10.42
N LEU A 43 25.69 4.55 -10.26
CA LEU A 43 25.19 3.26 -10.73
C LEU A 43 24.80 2.41 -9.51
N LEU A 44 23.58 1.92 -9.47
CA LEU A 44 23.05 1.08 -8.40
C LEU A 44 22.53 -0.23 -9.00
N GLY A 45 23.03 -1.35 -8.52
CA GLY A 45 22.51 -2.68 -8.79
C GLY A 45 21.83 -3.25 -7.55
N SER A 46 20.69 -3.93 -7.69
CA SER A 46 20.06 -4.66 -6.61
C SER A 46 19.51 -5.99 -7.06
N ALA A 47 19.53 -6.97 -6.16
CA ALA A 47 18.94 -8.28 -6.33
C ALA A 47 18.11 -8.63 -5.09
N PHE A 48 16.90 -9.10 -5.33
CA PHE A 48 15.96 -9.58 -4.34
C PHE A 48 15.53 -10.98 -4.71
N TYR A 49 15.52 -11.87 -3.72
CA TYR A 49 14.98 -13.21 -3.81
C TYR A 49 14.09 -13.47 -2.62
N THR A 50 12.89 -14.00 -2.86
CA THR A 50 12.07 -14.55 -1.78
C THR A 50 11.50 -15.90 -2.17
N ARG A 51 11.40 -16.79 -1.19
CA ARG A 51 10.66 -18.05 -1.28
C ARG A 51 9.72 -18.13 -0.09
N GLU A 52 8.44 -18.18 -0.38
CA GLU A 52 7.37 -18.27 0.58
C GLU A 52 6.71 -19.64 0.46
N GLN A 53 6.44 -20.25 1.57
CA GLN A 53 5.72 -21.52 1.66
C GLN A 53 4.75 -21.43 2.82
N GLU A 54 3.51 -21.72 2.54
CA GLU A 54 2.42 -21.83 3.50
C GLU A 54 1.78 -23.21 3.33
N LYS A 55 1.71 -23.97 4.39
CA LYS A 55 1.10 -25.30 4.40
C LYS A 55 0.27 -25.43 5.65
N TYR A 56 -0.98 -25.75 5.48
CA TYR A 56 -1.82 -26.14 6.62
C TYR A 56 -2.81 -27.24 6.27
N ASP A 57 -3.14 -28.00 7.28
CA ASP A 57 -4.22 -28.95 7.35
C ASP A 57 -4.92 -28.68 8.69
N ILE A 58 -6.10 -28.08 8.67
CA ILE A 58 -6.82 -27.65 9.86
C ILE A 58 -8.22 -28.25 9.82
N GLN A 59 -8.58 -28.95 10.87
CA GLN A 59 -9.92 -29.48 11.09
C GLN A 59 -10.54 -28.76 12.29
N GLY A 60 -11.75 -28.27 12.13
CA GLY A 60 -12.53 -27.71 13.21
C GLY A 60 -13.86 -28.44 13.35
N GLN A 61 -14.26 -28.64 14.59
CA GLN A 61 -15.59 -29.15 14.93
C GLN A 61 -16.25 -28.20 15.91
N TYR A 62 -17.53 -27.94 15.74
CA TYR A 62 -18.30 -27.12 16.65
C TYR A 62 -19.62 -27.79 17.01
N TRP A 63 -20.04 -27.56 18.26
CA TRP A 63 -21.31 -27.99 18.80
C TRP A 63 -22.04 -26.79 19.38
N LEU A 64 -23.35 -26.79 19.16
CA LEU A 64 -24.26 -25.85 19.76
C LEU A 64 -25.32 -26.63 20.53
N ASP A 65 -25.28 -26.55 21.85
CA ASP A 65 -26.21 -27.23 22.75
C ASP A 65 -27.11 -26.23 23.46
N GLN A 66 -28.35 -26.60 23.74
CA GLN A 66 -29.18 -25.84 24.68
C GLN A 66 -28.84 -26.29 26.10
N THR A 67 -28.51 -25.33 26.97
CA THR A 67 -27.97 -25.66 28.30
C THR A 67 -28.98 -26.33 29.21
N GLU A 68 -30.26 -25.92 29.16
CA GLU A 68 -31.31 -26.44 30.03
C GLU A 68 -31.79 -27.85 29.66
N THR A 69 -31.86 -28.16 28.39
CA THR A 69 -32.37 -29.44 27.89
C THR A 69 -31.26 -30.40 27.50
N SER A 70 -30.01 -29.93 27.44
CA SER A 70 -28.87 -30.65 26.86
C SER A 70 -29.14 -31.09 25.41
N GLU A 71 -30.08 -30.45 24.76
CA GLU A 71 -30.42 -30.74 23.36
C GLU A 71 -29.35 -30.22 22.44
N ASN A 72 -28.86 -31.08 21.54
CA ASN A 72 -27.91 -30.67 20.52
C ASN A 72 -28.66 -29.97 19.39
N LEU A 73 -28.42 -28.66 19.27
CA LEU A 73 -29.03 -27.79 18.26
C LEU A 73 -28.28 -27.80 16.94
N GLY A 74 -27.02 -28.23 16.95
CA GLY A 74 -26.22 -28.29 15.76
C GLY A 74 -24.78 -28.75 16.01
N VAL A 75 -24.30 -29.56 15.07
CA VAL A 75 -22.89 -29.97 14.97
C VAL A 75 -22.40 -29.64 13.58
N GLY A 76 -21.20 -29.09 13.48
CA GLY A 76 -20.60 -28.84 12.19
C GLY A 76 -19.11 -29.18 12.21
N THR A 77 -18.63 -29.55 11.04
CA THR A 77 -17.21 -29.85 10.81
C THR A 77 -16.75 -29.06 9.60
N TYR A 78 -15.55 -28.47 9.68
CA TYR A 78 -14.88 -27.94 8.53
C TYR A 78 -13.45 -28.49 8.46
N PHE A 79 -12.95 -28.56 7.24
CA PHE A 79 -11.57 -28.95 6.95
C PHE A 79 -10.98 -27.97 5.95
N GLU A 80 -9.84 -27.37 6.30
CA GLU A 80 -9.09 -26.47 5.44
C GLU A 80 -7.74 -27.09 5.10
N HIS A 81 -7.39 -27.02 3.82
CA HIS A 81 -6.12 -27.48 3.29
C HIS A 81 -5.48 -26.42 2.42
N ALA A 82 -4.20 -26.16 2.63
CA ALA A 82 -3.41 -25.33 1.72
C ALA A 82 -2.00 -25.87 1.51
N ARG A 83 -1.53 -25.70 0.28
CA ARG A 83 -0.17 -25.96 -0.16
C ARG A 83 0.24 -24.83 -1.12
N ASN A 84 0.69 -23.74 -0.53
CA ASN A 84 1.00 -22.51 -1.26
C ASN A 84 2.50 -22.29 -1.32
N TYR A 85 2.99 -22.06 -2.51
CA TYR A 85 4.40 -21.80 -2.79
C TYR A 85 4.50 -20.59 -3.71
N LEU A 86 5.35 -19.64 -3.33
CA LEU A 86 5.70 -18.50 -4.14
C LEU A 86 7.22 -18.35 -4.14
N THR A 87 7.80 -18.19 -5.32
CA THR A 87 9.21 -17.83 -5.48
C THR A 87 9.30 -16.58 -6.34
N ALA A 88 10.03 -15.58 -5.89
CA ALA A 88 10.23 -14.36 -6.65
C ALA A 88 11.71 -13.97 -6.73
N HIS A 89 12.15 -13.65 -7.93
CA HIS A 89 13.45 -13.08 -8.24
C HIS A 89 13.24 -11.70 -8.87
N VAL A 90 13.80 -10.68 -8.28
CA VAL A 90 13.72 -9.32 -8.80
C VAL A 90 15.12 -8.73 -8.85
N MET A 91 15.55 -8.35 -10.05
CA MET A 91 16.84 -7.69 -10.27
C MET A 91 16.61 -6.30 -10.84
N SER A 92 17.38 -5.31 -10.41
CA SER A 92 17.34 -3.99 -10.99
C SER A 92 18.72 -3.37 -11.14
N ALA A 93 18.84 -2.52 -12.17
CA ALA A 93 19.98 -1.65 -12.39
C ALA A 93 19.46 -0.23 -12.61
N LYS A 94 20.01 0.72 -11.87
CA LYS A 94 19.64 2.14 -11.93
C LYS A 94 20.87 2.97 -12.23
N LEU A 95 20.79 3.80 -13.27
CA LEU A 95 21.75 4.87 -13.55
C LEU A 95 21.11 6.20 -13.19
N MET A 96 21.81 7.03 -12.42
CA MET A 96 21.33 8.32 -11.91
C MET A 96 22.38 9.38 -12.16
N LEU A 97 21.94 10.53 -12.66
CA LEU A 97 22.71 11.75 -12.87
C LEU A 97 22.14 12.83 -11.96
N LYS A 98 23.00 13.50 -11.19
CA LYS A 98 22.68 14.72 -10.44
C LYS A 98 23.55 15.85 -10.96
N HIS A 99 22.93 17.00 -11.15
CA HIS A 99 23.62 18.20 -11.61
C HIS A 99 23.08 19.45 -10.91
N LYS A 100 23.98 20.21 -10.30
CA LYS A 100 23.63 21.48 -9.66
C LYS A 100 24.17 22.62 -10.51
N VAL A 101 23.30 23.53 -10.88
CA VAL A 101 23.68 24.73 -11.62
C VAL A 101 22.91 25.92 -11.11
N GLN A 102 23.64 26.92 -10.57
CA GLN A 102 23.04 28.12 -10.00
C GLN A 102 21.94 27.81 -8.96
N LYS A 103 20.69 28.01 -9.34
CA LYS A 103 19.49 27.86 -8.52
C LYS A 103 18.74 26.54 -8.78
N HIS A 104 19.31 25.67 -9.60
CA HIS A 104 18.71 24.42 -10.05
C HIS A 104 19.45 23.21 -9.49
N ASP A 105 18.73 22.29 -8.88
CA ASP A 105 19.20 20.98 -8.47
C ASP A 105 18.48 19.92 -9.33
N MET A 106 19.12 19.53 -10.43
CA MET A 106 18.54 18.60 -11.41
C MET A 106 18.91 17.17 -11.09
N GLU A 107 17.96 16.26 -11.27
CA GLU A 107 18.18 14.82 -11.14
C GLU A 107 17.46 14.06 -12.26
N ALA A 108 18.19 13.18 -12.95
CA ALA A 108 17.63 12.27 -13.94
C ALA A 108 18.05 10.84 -13.63
N ALA A 109 17.18 9.88 -13.83
CA ALA A 109 17.55 8.48 -13.71
C ALA A 109 16.78 7.57 -14.66
N VAL A 110 17.41 6.45 -15.01
CA VAL A 110 16.79 5.32 -15.72
C VAL A 110 17.00 4.07 -14.88
N THR A 111 15.96 3.28 -14.71
CA THR A 111 15.98 2.01 -14.00
C THR A 111 15.46 0.91 -14.91
N LEU A 112 16.23 -0.16 -15.05
CA LEU A 112 15.83 -1.41 -15.67
C LEU A 112 15.55 -2.41 -14.56
N LYS A 113 14.39 -3.08 -14.61
CA LYS A 113 13.98 -4.06 -13.62
C LYS A 113 13.48 -5.31 -14.31
N ARG A 114 13.96 -6.47 -13.88
CA ARG A 114 13.48 -7.78 -14.29
C ARG A 114 12.80 -8.47 -13.13
N GLU A 115 11.59 -8.97 -13.36
CA GLU A 115 10.74 -9.65 -12.40
C GLU A 115 10.46 -11.06 -12.92
N HIS A 116 10.77 -12.07 -12.09
CA HIS A 116 10.41 -13.46 -12.35
C HIS A 116 9.76 -14.01 -11.09
N ILE A 117 8.48 -14.36 -11.17
CA ILE A 117 7.68 -14.84 -10.04
C ILE A 117 6.98 -16.10 -10.47
N GLU A 118 7.15 -17.16 -9.69
CA GLU A 118 6.48 -18.44 -9.84
C GLU A 118 5.55 -18.69 -8.66
N GLU A 119 4.35 -19.12 -8.96
CA GLU A 119 3.34 -19.48 -7.98
C GLU A 119 2.80 -20.89 -8.26
N ASN A 120 2.69 -21.67 -7.21
CA ASN A 120 1.95 -22.94 -7.22
C ASN A 120 1.14 -23.04 -5.93
N SER A 121 -0.18 -22.88 -6.05
CA SER A 121 -1.10 -22.87 -4.92
C SER A 121 -2.22 -23.86 -5.15
N VAL A 122 -2.50 -24.63 -4.11
CA VAL A 122 -3.66 -25.52 -4.03
C VAL A 122 -4.31 -25.30 -2.67
N GLU A 123 -5.54 -24.82 -2.70
CA GLU A 123 -6.33 -24.61 -1.50
C GLU A 123 -7.70 -25.26 -1.66
N TYR A 124 -8.23 -25.85 -0.60
CA TYR A 124 -9.62 -26.25 -0.56
C TYR A 124 -10.16 -26.20 0.86
N GLU A 125 -11.44 -25.97 0.95
CA GLU A 125 -12.21 -25.97 2.17
C GLU A 125 -13.44 -26.86 2.00
N MET A 126 -13.62 -27.79 2.92
CA MET A 126 -14.78 -28.66 3.01
C MET A 126 -15.56 -28.31 4.27
N ARG A 127 -16.85 -28.27 4.18
CA ARG A 127 -17.75 -27.99 5.31
C ARG A 127 -18.87 -29.02 5.37
N ASP A 128 -19.18 -29.37 6.59
CA ASP A 128 -20.47 -29.92 6.96
C ASP A 128 -21.07 -28.95 7.99
N SER A 129 -22.33 -28.60 7.82
CA SER A 129 -22.99 -27.69 8.73
C SER A 129 -24.34 -28.25 9.14
N ALA A 130 -24.59 -28.28 10.41
CA ALA A 130 -25.89 -28.63 10.99
C ALA A 130 -26.91 -27.46 10.89
N GLY A 131 -26.92 -26.72 9.80
CA GLY A 131 -27.97 -25.76 9.47
C GLY A 131 -27.69 -24.30 9.79
N TYR A 132 -26.47 -23.89 10.15
CA TYR A 132 -26.18 -22.49 10.49
C TYR A 132 -25.54 -21.67 9.37
N SER A 133 -24.68 -22.27 8.54
CA SER A 133 -23.99 -21.57 7.45
C SER A 133 -24.28 -22.21 6.08
N ILE A 134 -24.57 -23.50 6.06
CA ILE A 134 -24.94 -24.26 4.86
C ILE A 134 -26.11 -25.17 5.23
N PRO A 135 -27.13 -25.40 4.37
CA PRO A 135 -28.18 -26.34 4.63
C PRO A 135 -27.58 -27.74 4.89
N HIS A 136 -27.92 -28.33 6.03
CA HIS A 136 -27.46 -29.67 6.37
C HIS A 136 -28.20 -30.71 5.49
N THR A 137 -27.44 -31.39 4.63
CA THR A 137 -27.97 -32.33 3.65
C THR A 137 -27.61 -33.80 3.95
N GLY A 138 -26.80 -34.05 4.99
CA GLY A 138 -26.37 -35.41 5.33
C GLY A 138 -25.15 -35.44 6.26
N LYS A 139 -24.44 -36.57 6.23
CA LYS A 139 -23.22 -36.77 7.02
C LYS A 139 -21.92 -36.45 6.28
N ASP A 140 -22.04 -35.96 5.04
CA ASP A 140 -20.91 -35.80 4.15
C ASP A 140 -20.35 -34.36 4.23
N LEU A 141 -19.05 -34.24 4.10
CA LEU A 141 -18.38 -32.95 3.92
C LEU A 141 -18.47 -32.52 2.46
N TYR A 142 -18.90 -31.29 2.23
CA TYR A 142 -19.01 -30.71 0.89
C TYR A 142 -17.87 -29.76 0.61
N MET A 143 -17.38 -29.80 -0.62
CA MET A 143 -16.42 -28.82 -1.13
C MET A 143 -17.09 -27.45 -1.16
N TYR A 144 -16.74 -26.60 -0.21
CA TYR A 144 -17.24 -25.23 -0.14
C TYR A 144 -16.41 -24.26 -0.99
N TYR A 145 -15.10 -24.47 -0.99
CA TYR A 145 -14.14 -23.65 -1.72
C TYR A 145 -13.02 -24.55 -2.26
N SER A 146 -12.58 -24.25 -3.45
CA SER A 146 -11.41 -24.90 -4.03
C SER A 146 -10.71 -23.91 -4.97
N MET A 147 -9.41 -23.74 -4.82
CA MET A 147 -8.60 -22.90 -5.70
C MET A 147 -7.34 -23.64 -6.14
N LYS A 148 -7.02 -23.49 -7.41
CA LYS A 148 -5.72 -23.87 -7.96
C LYS A 148 -5.13 -22.70 -8.72
N ALA A 149 -3.85 -22.42 -8.45
CA ALA A 149 -3.06 -21.43 -9.17
C ALA A 149 -1.73 -22.04 -9.57
N ARG A 150 -1.40 -21.96 -10.84
CA ARG A 150 -0.07 -22.27 -11.36
C ARG A 150 0.32 -21.18 -12.33
N ASN A 151 0.99 -20.18 -11.81
CA ASN A 151 1.27 -18.95 -12.52
C ASN A 151 2.76 -18.69 -12.60
N GLU A 152 3.18 -18.14 -13.74
CA GLU A 152 4.51 -17.61 -13.95
C GLU A 152 4.41 -16.19 -14.50
N LEU A 153 5.05 -15.25 -13.81
CA LEU A 153 5.24 -13.88 -14.27
C LEU A 153 6.70 -13.71 -14.63
N ASN A 154 6.98 -13.45 -15.92
CA ASN A 154 8.31 -13.09 -16.41
C ASN A 154 8.18 -11.76 -17.13
N ALA A 155 8.65 -10.69 -16.49
CA ALA A 155 8.40 -9.33 -16.94
C ALA A 155 9.62 -8.43 -16.78
N ASN A 156 9.68 -7.41 -17.66
CA ASN A 156 10.64 -6.33 -17.58
C ASN A 156 9.91 -5.00 -17.39
N ARG A 157 10.49 -4.14 -16.55
CA ARG A 157 10.01 -2.78 -16.35
C ARG A 157 11.13 -1.81 -16.61
N ILE A 158 10.81 -0.76 -17.35
CA ILE A 158 11.71 0.37 -17.61
C ILE A 158 11.09 1.59 -16.97
N GLU A 159 11.83 2.25 -16.12
CA GLU A 159 11.41 3.49 -15.46
C GLU A 159 12.44 4.57 -15.74
N ALA A 160 11.98 5.77 -16.04
CA ALA A 160 12.82 6.93 -16.18
C ALA A 160 12.18 8.11 -15.45
N TYR A 161 12.98 9.00 -14.88
CA TYR A 161 12.47 10.25 -14.36
C TYR A 161 13.46 11.39 -14.60
N LEU A 162 12.89 12.57 -14.68
CA LEU A 162 13.58 13.84 -14.68
C LEU A 162 12.88 14.76 -13.68
N GLN A 163 13.65 15.36 -12.79
CA GLN A 163 13.14 16.35 -11.84
C GLN A 163 14.12 17.49 -11.66
N ASP A 164 13.60 18.64 -11.30
CA ASP A 164 14.38 19.83 -10.95
C ASP A 164 13.81 20.47 -9.68
N THR A 165 14.71 20.94 -8.84
CA THR A 165 14.40 21.76 -7.68
C THR A 165 14.96 23.16 -7.94
N TYR A 166 14.04 24.09 -8.17
CA TYR A 166 14.38 25.49 -8.45
C TYR A 166 14.21 26.35 -7.19
N HIS A 167 15.30 26.97 -6.78
CA HIS A 167 15.36 27.88 -5.62
C HIS A 167 15.39 29.32 -6.09
N PHE A 168 14.42 30.14 -5.68
CA PHE A 168 14.38 31.53 -6.01
C PHE A 168 13.85 32.39 -4.86
N THR A 169 14.12 33.67 -4.92
CA THR A 169 13.69 34.68 -3.95
C THR A 169 12.99 35.82 -4.67
N SER A 170 12.01 36.44 -4.04
CA SER A 170 11.36 37.62 -4.55
C SER A 170 10.93 38.55 -3.43
N GLY A 171 10.84 39.85 -3.78
CA GLY A 171 10.53 40.89 -2.80
C GLY A 171 11.66 41.12 -1.82
N GLY A 172 11.68 42.21 -1.16
CA GLY A 172 12.57 42.53 -0.04
C GLY A 172 11.83 43.46 0.89
N ASP A 173 11.56 43.02 2.11
CA ASP A 173 11.16 43.92 3.19
C ASP A 173 12.39 44.35 3.95
N SER A 174 12.62 45.67 3.99
CA SER A 174 13.67 46.26 4.83
C SER A 174 13.22 46.15 6.29
N THR A 175 13.96 45.42 7.11
CA THR A 175 13.75 45.40 8.57
C THR A 175 14.27 46.72 9.17
N GLN A 176 13.81 47.06 10.38
CA GLN A 176 14.32 48.22 11.15
C GLN A 176 15.84 48.14 11.41
N ALA A 177 16.46 46.98 11.26
CA ALA A 177 17.91 46.75 11.36
C ALA A 177 18.67 46.91 10.03
N GLY A 178 17.98 47.26 8.90
CA GLY A 178 18.60 47.40 7.60
C GLY A 178 18.84 46.10 6.82
N ASP A 179 18.50 44.95 7.38
CA ASP A 179 18.58 43.66 6.68
C ASP A 179 17.42 43.52 5.70
N ILE A 180 17.72 43.16 4.45
CA ILE A 180 16.71 42.86 3.43
C ILE A 180 16.32 41.41 3.56
N ARG A 181 15.12 41.17 4.06
CA ARG A 181 14.52 39.81 4.10
C ARG A 181 13.75 39.54 2.80
N GLN A 182 14.00 38.41 2.19
CA GLN A 182 13.34 38.00 0.95
C GLN A 182 12.48 36.80 1.16
N THR A 183 11.33 36.78 0.53
CA THR A 183 10.51 35.57 0.43
C THR A 183 11.25 34.49 -0.35
N ARG A 184 11.40 33.30 0.25
CA ARG A 184 12.11 32.17 -0.36
C ARG A 184 11.12 31.19 -0.92
N TYR A 185 11.35 30.77 -2.14
CA TYR A 185 10.54 29.79 -2.85
C TYR A 185 11.42 28.58 -3.21
N THR A 186 10.86 27.38 -3.02
CA THR A 186 11.44 26.14 -3.51
C THR A 186 10.39 25.44 -4.34
N LEU A 187 10.59 25.40 -5.66
CA LEU A 187 9.71 24.74 -6.62
C LEU A 187 10.35 23.43 -7.07
N ASN A 188 9.72 22.31 -6.76
CA ASN A 188 10.08 21.01 -7.32
C ASN A 188 9.08 20.64 -8.41
N TYR A 189 9.58 20.24 -9.55
CA TYR A 189 8.76 19.71 -10.63
C TYR A 189 9.49 18.58 -11.33
N GLY A 190 8.71 17.63 -11.83
CA GLY A 190 9.30 16.46 -12.46
C GLY A 190 8.30 15.59 -13.18
N LEU A 191 8.86 14.71 -13.98
CA LEU A 191 8.12 13.78 -14.80
C LEU A 191 8.73 12.40 -14.65
N ARG A 192 7.87 11.38 -14.43
CA ARG A 192 8.27 9.99 -14.41
C ARG A 192 7.56 9.22 -15.51
N LEU A 193 8.32 8.44 -16.26
CA LEU A 193 7.84 7.48 -17.23
C LEU A 193 8.06 6.06 -16.68
N SER A 194 7.10 5.17 -16.85
CA SER A 194 7.23 3.74 -16.54
C SER A 194 6.59 2.92 -17.64
N HIS A 195 7.29 1.91 -18.14
CA HIS A 195 6.76 0.93 -19.06
C HIS A 195 6.90 -0.48 -18.48
N TRP A 196 5.79 -1.24 -18.44
CA TRP A 196 5.78 -2.62 -17.99
C TRP A 196 5.32 -3.53 -19.13
N ASN A 197 6.18 -4.44 -19.52
CA ASN A 197 5.89 -5.31 -20.67
C ASN A 197 4.86 -6.41 -20.38
N PHE A 198 4.57 -6.72 -19.11
CA PHE A 198 3.57 -7.71 -18.73
C PHE A 198 2.17 -7.36 -19.27
N ASN A 199 1.71 -6.16 -19.03
CA ASN A 199 0.42 -5.64 -19.50
C ASN A 199 0.55 -4.60 -20.62
N ARG A 200 1.79 -4.33 -21.11
CA ARG A 200 2.15 -3.35 -22.15
C ARG A 200 1.72 -1.92 -21.79
N GLU A 201 1.63 -1.62 -20.52
CA GLU A 201 1.22 -0.29 -20.03
C GLU A 201 2.40 0.66 -20.00
N THR A 202 2.19 1.88 -20.54
CA THR A 202 3.10 3.01 -20.42
C THR A 202 2.44 4.12 -19.64
N ILE A 203 3.09 4.59 -18.59
CA ILE A 203 2.55 5.54 -17.61
C ILE A 203 3.43 6.78 -17.60
N LEU A 204 2.77 7.95 -17.58
CA LEU A 204 3.40 9.25 -17.40
C LEU A 204 2.85 9.90 -16.13
N SER A 205 3.76 10.29 -15.21
CA SER A 205 3.44 10.77 -13.87
C SER A 205 4.07 12.14 -13.61
N PRO A 206 3.41 13.26 -14.01
CA PRO A 206 3.87 14.61 -13.66
C PRO A 206 3.61 14.89 -12.16
N ARG A 207 4.52 15.66 -11.56
CA ARG A 207 4.45 16.10 -10.16
C ARG A 207 5.01 17.49 -10.03
N VAL A 208 4.39 18.28 -9.15
CA VAL A 208 4.87 19.62 -8.79
C VAL A 208 4.65 19.84 -7.30
N SER A 209 5.59 20.53 -6.67
CA SER A 209 5.41 21.03 -5.31
C SER A 209 6.10 22.40 -5.14
N LEU A 210 5.50 23.25 -4.32
CA LEU A 210 5.97 24.59 -4.01
C LEU A 210 6.02 24.78 -2.50
N ALA A 211 7.17 25.18 -1.99
CA ALA A 211 7.32 25.64 -0.61
C ALA A 211 7.62 27.13 -0.61
N ILE A 212 6.96 27.88 0.26
CA ILE A 212 7.08 29.34 0.39
C ILE A 212 7.41 29.67 1.84
N ILE A 213 8.49 30.41 2.06
CA ILE A 213 8.85 30.99 3.36
C ILE A 213 8.77 32.49 3.20
N PRO A 214 7.70 33.15 3.71
CA PRO A 214 7.52 34.59 3.56
C PRO A 214 8.59 35.41 4.27
N ALA A 215 9.00 36.53 3.68
CA ALA A 215 9.96 37.46 4.27
C ALA A 215 9.54 38.02 5.64
N SER A 216 8.22 38.29 5.79
CA SER A 216 7.63 38.79 7.03
C SER A 216 7.54 37.76 8.15
N HIS A 217 7.56 36.46 7.83
CA HIS A 217 7.34 35.37 8.78
C HIS A 217 8.24 34.16 8.47
N GLU A 218 9.54 34.29 8.73
CA GLU A 218 10.51 33.21 8.45
C GLU A 218 10.28 31.92 9.23
N ASN A 219 9.51 31.99 10.28
CA ASN A 219 9.10 30.81 11.07
C ASN A 219 7.95 30.03 10.44
N MET A 220 7.33 30.58 9.38
CA MET A 220 6.21 30.00 8.67
C MET A 220 6.69 29.36 7.36
N THR A 221 6.12 28.22 7.01
CA THR A 221 6.31 27.59 5.70
C THR A 221 4.95 27.15 5.15
N LEU A 222 4.60 27.63 3.97
CA LEU A 222 3.44 27.18 3.20
C LEU A 222 3.91 26.15 2.19
N ARG A 223 3.19 25.05 2.06
CA ARG A 223 3.51 23.96 1.13
C ARG A 223 2.30 23.60 0.29
N PHE A 224 2.51 23.46 -1.02
CA PHE A 224 1.51 23.02 -1.95
C PHE A 224 2.10 21.92 -2.82
N ALA A 225 1.34 20.87 -3.08
CA ALA A 225 1.76 19.82 -3.98
C ALA A 225 0.59 19.28 -4.79
N ALA A 226 0.86 18.96 -6.05
CA ALA A 226 -0.06 18.25 -6.91
C ALA A 226 0.70 17.23 -7.74
N GLY A 227 0.06 16.09 -8.03
CA GLY A 227 0.73 15.07 -8.83
C GLY A 227 -0.19 13.94 -9.24
N LEU A 228 0.23 13.30 -10.32
CA LEU A 228 -0.39 12.09 -10.84
C LEU A 228 0.50 10.90 -10.45
N TYR A 229 -0.09 9.96 -9.72
CA TYR A 229 0.61 8.80 -9.19
C TYR A 229 -0.02 7.53 -9.74
N TYR A 230 0.82 6.55 -10.03
CA TYR A 230 0.40 5.23 -10.45
C TYR A 230 1.10 4.18 -9.60
N GLN A 231 0.35 3.13 -9.27
CA GLN A 231 0.86 1.95 -8.63
C GLN A 231 0.53 0.75 -9.50
N ALA A 232 1.56 0.09 -10.01
CA ALA A 232 1.36 -1.17 -10.69
C ALA A 232 0.77 -2.19 -9.71
N PRO A 233 -0.14 -3.07 -10.18
CA PRO A 233 -0.66 -4.14 -9.35
C PRO A 233 0.47 -5.02 -8.82
N PHE A 234 0.38 -5.43 -7.56
CA PHE A 234 1.26 -6.47 -7.06
C PHE A 234 0.72 -7.86 -7.42
N PHE A 235 1.54 -8.87 -7.27
CA PHE A 235 1.30 -10.19 -7.86
C PHE A 235 -0.08 -10.77 -7.51
N LYS A 236 -0.53 -10.66 -6.25
CA LYS A 236 -1.86 -11.18 -5.84
C LYS A 236 -3.03 -10.42 -6.48
N GLU A 237 -2.88 -9.13 -6.78
CA GLU A 237 -3.90 -8.33 -7.49
C GLU A 237 -4.04 -8.71 -8.97
N LEU A 238 -3.02 -9.36 -9.55
CA LEU A 238 -3.06 -9.83 -10.94
C LEU A 238 -3.93 -11.07 -11.13
N ARG A 239 -4.33 -11.75 -10.07
CA ARG A 239 -5.10 -12.99 -10.15
C ARG A 239 -6.53 -12.69 -10.57
N ASP A 240 -6.91 -13.24 -11.72
CA ASP A 240 -8.29 -13.33 -12.19
C ASP A 240 -8.76 -14.77 -12.00
N THR A 241 -9.95 -14.96 -11.45
CA THR A 241 -10.47 -16.27 -11.09
C THR A 241 -11.60 -16.69 -12.01
N SER A 242 -11.55 -17.92 -12.47
CA SER A 242 -12.63 -18.57 -13.22
C SER A 242 -12.99 -19.90 -12.58
N SER A 243 -14.26 -20.28 -12.64
CA SER A 243 -14.71 -21.60 -12.15
C SER A 243 -14.84 -22.58 -13.30
N ILE A 244 -14.14 -23.71 -13.22
CA ILE A 244 -14.19 -24.79 -14.19
C ILE A 244 -14.49 -26.08 -13.43
N ASN A 245 -15.65 -26.69 -13.71
CA ASN A 245 -16.11 -27.93 -13.06
C ASN A 245 -16.09 -27.87 -11.52
N GLY A 246 -16.51 -26.74 -10.93
CA GLY A 246 -16.54 -26.54 -9.48
C GLY A 246 -15.18 -26.22 -8.84
N VAL A 247 -14.11 -26.16 -9.62
CA VAL A 247 -12.78 -25.75 -9.15
C VAL A 247 -12.51 -24.31 -9.59
N THR A 248 -12.14 -23.46 -8.68
CA THR A 248 -11.67 -22.11 -8.97
C THR A 248 -10.22 -22.18 -9.46
N ILE A 249 -9.99 -21.68 -10.67
CA ILE A 249 -8.65 -21.56 -11.24
C ILE A 249 -8.26 -20.08 -11.23
N ALA A 250 -7.15 -19.76 -10.59
CA ALA A 250 -6.58 -18.42 -10.59
C ALA A 250 -5.49 -18.31 -11.67
N SER A 251 -5.64 -17.34 -12.57
CA SER A 251 -4.70 -17.05 -13.66
C SER A 251 -4.29 -15.57 -13.63
N LEU A 252 -3.19 -15.20 -14.28
CA LEU A 252 -2.74 -13.81 -14.31
C LEU A 252 -3.47 -13.01 -15.39
N ASN A 253 -4.14 -11.94 -14.99
CA ASN A 253 -4.79 -11.00 -15.90
C ASN A 253 -3.77 -10.03 -16.50
N ARG A 254 -3.48 -10.20 -17.79
CA ARG A 254 -2.57 -9.30 -18.53
C ARG A 254 -3.21 -7.99 -18.98
N LYS A 255 -4.52 -7.83 -18.80
CA LYS A 255 -5.25 -6.60 -19.15
C LYS A 255 -5.38 -5.61 -17.99
N ILE A 256 -5.03 -6.05 -16.79
CA ILE A 256 -5.10 -5.20 -15.59
C ILE A 256 -4.18 -3.99 -15.73
N LYS A 257 -4.67 -2.82 -15.32
CA LYS A 257 -3.93 -1.55 -15.38
C LYS A 257 -3.44 -1.14 -14.00
N SER A 258 -2.48 -0.24 -13.99
CA SER A 258 -2.02 0.39 -12.76
C SER A 258 -3.14 1.21 -12.11
N GLN A 259 -3.24 1.11 -10.82
CA GLN A 259 -4.12 1.96 -10.02
C GLN A 259 -3.59 3.39 -10.07
N ARG A 260 -4.49 4.38 -10.22
CA ARG A 260 -4.15 5.79 -10.43
C ARG A 260 -4.68 6.64 -9.29
N SER A 261 -3.88 7.60 -8.87
CA SER A 261 -4.25 8.57 -7.86
C SER A 261 -3.78 9.97 -8.26
N ILE A 262 -4.70 10.95 -8.26
CA ILE A 262 -4.40 12.36 -8.41
C ILE A 262 -4.41 12.98 -7.03
N HIS A 263 -3.29 13.57 -6.62
CA HIS A 263 -3.13 14.14 -5.29
C HIS A 263 -3.11 15.67 -5.35
N PHE A 264 -3.78 16.28 -4.37
CA PHE A 264 -3.66 17.70 -4.03
C PHE A 264 -3.37 17.79 -2.53
N ILE A 265 -2.35 18.55 -2.18
CA ILE A 265 -1.90 18.71 -0.80
C ILE A 265 -1.63 20.18 -0.55
N ALA A 266 -2.11 20.69 0.59
CA ALA A 266 -1.77 22.00 1.12
C ALA A 266 -1.32 21.83 2.56
N GLY A 267 -0.14 22.38 2.88
CA GLY A 267 0.50 22.25 4.18
C GLY A 267 0.92 23.61 4.76
N TYR A 268 0.89 23.69 6.06
CA TYR A 268 1.31 24.83 6.85
C TYR A 268 2.20 24.37 7.98
N ASP A 269 3.40 24.90 8.09
CA ASP A 269 4.30 24.68 9.21
C ASP A 269 4.59 26.01 9.90
N TYR A 270 4.56 26.01 11.23
CA TYR A 270 4.91 27.16 12.05
C TYR A 270 5.83 26.75 13.19
N ARG A 271 6.97 27.43 13.32
CA ARG A 271 7.96 27.23 14.37
C ARG A 271 7.86 28.38 15.36
N PHE A 272 7.80 28.08 16.63
CA PHE A 272 7.71 29.06 17.70
C PHE A 272 8.47 28.60 18.93
N LYS A 273 8.68 29.52 19.87
CA LYS A 273 9.29 29.24 21.16
C LYS A 273 8.33 29.61 22.28
N VAL A 274 8.31 28.79 23.32
CA VAL A 274 7.60 29.05 24.57
C VAL A 274 8.58 28.73 25.70
N ASN A 275 8.88 29.67 26.57
CA ASN A 275 9.84 29.50 27.68
C ASN A 275 11.20 28.91 27.21
N GLU A 276 11.77 29.51 26.16
CA GLU A 276 13.02 29.06 25.49
C GLU A 276 12.97 27.69 24.79
N GLN A 277 11.93 26.91 24.98
CA GLN A 277 11.73 25.62 24.32
C GLN A 277 11.17 25.82 22.91
N ARG A 278 11.60 24.95 21.97
CA ARG A 278 11.25 25.04 20.55
C ARG A 278 10.07 24.15 20.25
N TYR A 279 9.06 24.71 19.59
CA TYR A 279 7.87 23.98 19.13
C TYR A 279 7.74 24.13 17.62
N LYS A 280 7.12 23.14 17.01
CA LYS A 280 6.71 23.15 15.61
C LYS A 280 5.27 22.65 15.49
N PHE A 281 4.39 23.51 15.01
CA PHE A 281 3.04 23.13 14.59
C PHE A 281 3.04 22.84 13.10
N SER A 282 2.40 21.73 12.68
CA SER A 282 2.19 21.38 11.27
C SER A 282 0.70 21.06 11.07
N ALA A 283 0.12 21.60 10.00
CA ALA A 283 -1.21 21.26 9.53
C ALA A 283 -1.14 20.91 8.06
N GLU A 284 -1.83 19.85 7.65
CA GLU A 284 -1.87 19.41 6.24
C GLU A 284 -3.30 19.02 5.88
N ALA A 285 -3.79 19.53 4.75
CA ALA A 285 -5.01 19.10 4.11
C ALA A 285 -4.67 18.38 2.82
N TYR A 286 -5.34 17.24 2.56
CA TYR A 286 -5.11 16.51 1.33
C TYR A 286 -6.42 15.98 0.72
N TYR A 287 -6.39 15.85 -0.60
CA TYR A 287 -7.42 15.18 -1.38
C TYR A 287 -6.76 14.28 -2.43
N LYS A 288 -7.19 13.02 -2.50
CA LYS A 288 -6.71 12.01 -3.46
C LYS A 288 -7.91 11.47 -4.23
N ALA A 289 -7.96 11.74 -5.53
CA ALA A 289 -8.92 11.10 -6.43
C ALA A 289 -8.33 9.78 -6.92
N LEU A 290 -9.00 8.67 -6.62
CA LEU A 290 -8.54 7.31 -6.90
C LEU A 290 -9.31 6.72 -8.08
N SER A 291 -8.64 6.05 -8.98
CA SER A 291 -9.25 5.39 -10.13
C SER A 291 -8.50 4.12 -10.52
N ASN A 292 -9.15 3.25 -11.27
CA ASN A 292 -8.62 1.92 -11.65
C ASN A 292 -8.24 1.08 -10.42
N LEU A 293 -8.95 1.21 -9.30
CA LEU A 293 -8.69 0.41 -8.12
C LEU A 293 -9.08 -1.05 -8.37
N VAL A 294 -8.30 -1.97 -7.82
CA VAL A 294 -8.58 -3.40 -7.82
C VAL A 294 -9.35 -3.72 -6.54
N PRO A 295 -10.65 -4.09 -6.64
CA PRO A 295 -11.42 -4.43 -5.46
C PRO A 295 -10.97 -5.76 -4.85
N TYR A 296 -11.21 -5.89 -3.56
CA TYR A 296 -10.97 -7.12 -2.82
C TYR A 296 -12.11 -7.38 -1.83
N SER A 297 -12.26 -8.62 -1.43
CA SER A 297 -13.11 -9.03 -0.31
C SER A 297 -12.26 -9.69 0.77
N VAL A 298 -12.75 -9.64 2.00
CA VAL A 298 -12.15 -10.36 3.12
C VAL A 298 -13.12 -11.45 3.54
N SER A 299 -12.69 -12.69 3.46
CA SER A 299 -13.45 -13.85 3.88
C SER A 299 -12.58 -14.69 4.81
N ASN A 300 -13.03 -14.93 6.04
CA ASN A 300 -12.29 -15.70 7.05
C ASN A 300 -10.81 -15.27 7.17
N VAL A 301 -10.57 -13.94 7.32
CA VAL A 301 -9.23 -13.33 7.39
C VAL A 301 -8.42 -13.39 6.07
N LYS A 302 -8.89 -14.11 5.06
CA LYS A 302 -8.24 -14.18 3.74
C LYS A 302 -8.67 -13.00 2.86
N VAL A 303 -7.70 -12.31 2.27
CA VAL A 303 -7.94 -11.25 1.29
C VAL A 303 -7.96 -11.87 -0.11
N VAL A 304 -9.10 -11.71 -0.79
CA VAL A 304 -9.32 -12.21 -2.15
C VAL A 304 -9.48 -11.03 -3.08
N TYR A 305 -8.57 -10.86 -4.03
CA TYR A 305 -8.62 -9.81 -5.05
C TYR A 305 -9.44 -10.26 -6.25
N TYR A 306 -10.20 -9.32 -6.84
CA TYR A 306 -11.02 -9.62 -8.02
C TYR A 306 -10.23 -9.59 -9.34
N GLY A 307 -8.97 -9.13 -9.32
CA GLY A 307 -8.08 -9.16 -10.48
C GLY A 307 -8.46 -8.22 -11.63
N GLN A 308 -9.34 -7.25 -11.39
CA GLN A 308 -9.86 -6.32 -12.40
C GLN A 308 -9.94 -4.89 -11.83
N ASN A 309 -9.83 -3.88 -12.71
CA ASN A 309 -9.89 -2.46 -12.32
C ASN A 309 -11.33 -1.94 -12.37
N GLU A 310 -12.16 -2.28 -11.40
CA GLU A 310 -13.60 -1.97 -11.42
C GLU A 310 -14.00 -0.83 -10.49
N CYS A 311 -13.08 -0.30 -9.69
CA CYS A 311 -13.40 0.65 -8.66
C CYS A 311 -12.74 2.01 -8.87
N ASN A 312 -13.45 3.04 -8.40
CA ASN A 312 -12.94 4.39 -8.22
C ASN A 312 -13.20 4.82 -6.78
N GLY A 313 -12.50 5.83 -6.31
CA GLY A 313 -12.66 6.28 -4.93
C GLY A 313 -12.05 7.63 -4.66
N HIS A 314 -12.03 8.00 -3.41
CA HIS A 314 -11.29 9.15 -2.92
C HIS A 314 -10.79 8.92 -1.50
N ALA A 315 -9.75 9.66 -1.13
CA ALA A 315 -9.32 9.83 0.24
C ALA A 315 -9.09 11.31 0.50
N ALA A 316 -9.69 11.85 1.54
CA ALA A 316 -9.55 13.24 1.95
C ALA A 316 -9.28 13.31 3.44
N GLY A 317 -8.42 14.23 3.89
CA GLY A 317 -8.13 14.34 5.30
C GLY A 317 -7.45 15.62 5.70
N LEU A 318 -7.42 15.79 7.03
CA LEU A 318 -6.72 16.87 7.73
C LEU A 318 -5.82 16.24 8.80
N ASP A 319 -4.55 16.55 8.73
CA ASP A 319 -3.54 16.08 9.69
C ASP A 319 -2.96 17.28 10.45
N PHE A 320 -2.92 17.16 11.78
CA PHE A 320 -2.33 18.14 12.69
C PHE A 320 -1.24 17.49 13.50
N LYS A 321 -0.11 18.14 13.65
CA LYS A 321 1.00 17.68 14.48
C LYS A 321 1.60 18.83 15.26
N LEU A 322 1.86 18.61 16.54
CA LEU A 322 2.59 19.51 17.41
C LEU A 322 3.81 18.77 17.96
N TYR A 323 4.98 19.26 17.62
CA TYR A 323 6.27 18.77 18.13
C TYR A 323 6.84 19.76 19.10
N GLY A 324 7.52 19.28 20.13
CA GLY A 324 8.25 20.14 21.06
C GLY A 324 8.62 19.43 22.34
N GLU A 325 9.28 20.14 23.20
CA GLU A 325 9.63 19.71 24.54
C GLU A 325 8.46 20.02 25.50
N PHE A 326 7.46 19.15 25.59
CA PHE A 326 6.36 19.32 26.56
C PHE A 326 6.84 19.07 28.00
N VAL A 327 7.85 18.24 28.15
CA VAL A 327 8.61 18.03 29.37
C VAL A 327 10.06 18.38 29.08
N PRO A 328 10.73 19.22 29.90
CA PRO A 328 12.11 19.62 29.66
C PRO A 328 13.04 18.42 29.47
N GLY A 329 13.87 18.45 28.42
CA GLY A 329 14.80 17.40 28.07
C GLY A 329 14.19 16.20 27.35
N THR A 330 12.90 16.23 26.99
CA THR A 330 12.21 15.12 26.31
C THR A 330 11.52 15.61 25.05
N ASP A 331 11.97 15.10 23.87
CA ASP A 331 11.27 15.30 22.62
C ASP A 331 9.91 14.63 22.64
N SER A 332 8.87 15.40 22.44
CA SER A 332 7.49 14.96 22.52
C SER A 332 6.70 15.39 21.28
N TRP A 333 5.64 14.66 20.97
CA TRP A 333 4.76 15.03 19.87
C TRP A 333 3.31 14.61 20.13
N LEU A 334 2.40 15.38 19.57
CA LEU A 334 0.97 15.09 19.53
C LEU A 334 0.52 15.12 18.07
N SER A 335 -0.29 14.13 17.64
CA SER A 335 -0.87 14.10 16.31
C SER A 335 -2.37 13.84 16.38
N LEU A 336 -3.10 14.48 15.46
CA LEU A 336 -4.53 14.26 15.21
C LEU A 336 -4.73 14.15 13.70
N SER A 337 -5.38 13.07 13.26
CA SER A 337 -5.72 12.84 11.86
C SER A 337 -7.22 12.61 11.72
N LEU A 338 -7.85 13.35 10.81
CA LEU A 338 -9.25 13.20 10.42
C LEU A 338 -9.28 12.79 8.96
N MET A 339 -9.86 11.63 8.65
CA MET A 339 -9.84 11.07 7.30
C MET A 339 -11.20 10.51 6.89
N ASP A 340 -11.61 10.77 5.64
CA ASP A 340 -12.70 10.08 4.96
C ASP A 340 -12.13 9.37 3.72
N THR A 341 -12.32 8.06 3.66
CA THR A 341 -11.86 7.23 2.55
C THR A 341 -13.00 6.37 2.03
N ARG A 342 -13.31 6.47 0.75
CA ARG A 342 -14.41 5.75 0.13
C ARG A 342 -14.03 5.15 -1.21
N MET A 343 -14.57 3.96 -1.47
CA MET A 343 -14.50 3.27 -2.75
C MET A 343 -15.91 3.11 -3.32
N LYS A 344 -16.07 3.28 -4.62
CA LYS A 344 -17.31 3.01 -5.35
C LYS A 344 -17.13 1.74 -6.17
N LEU A 345 -17.98 0.75 -5.89
CA LEU A 345 -18.10 -0.50 -6.62
C LEU A 345 -19.58 -0.67 -7.04
N ASN A 346 -19.85 -0.86 -8.32
CA ASN A 346 -21.21 -1.07 -8.86
C ASN A 346 -22.23 0.00 -8.39
N GLY A 347 -21.80 1.28 -8.35
CA GLY A 347 -22.64 2.39 -7.92
C GLY A 347 -22.82 2.53 -6.40
N LYS A 348 -22.36 1.58 -5.59
CA LYS A 348 -22.40 1.64 -4.12
C LYS A 348 -21.12 2.24 -3.60
N SER A 349 -21.25 3.18 -2.63
CA SER A 349 -20.11 3.77 -1.92
C SER A 349 -19.83 2.94 -0.65
N ILE A 350 -18.60 2.46 -0.51
CA ILE A 350 -18.14 1.61 0.60
C ILE A 350 -17.00 2.37 1.28
N PRO A 351 -17.05 2.59 2.62
CA PRO A 351 -15.89 3.11 3.33
C PRO A 351 -14.74 2.12 3.23
N LEU A 352 -13.53 2.63 3.03
CA LEU A 352 -12.30 1.83 3.14
C LEU A 352 -11.79 1.94 4.58
N PRO A 353 -11.30 0.83 5.16
CA PRO A 353 -10.76 0.83 6.51
C PRO A 353 -9.49 1.68 6.65
#